data_4e44ca2e4edff6256172cb1e4182e67f
#
_entry.id   4e44ca2e4edff6256172cb1e4182e67f
#
_cell.length_a   1.000
_cell.length_b   1.000
_cell.length_c   1.000
_cell.angle_alpha   90.00
_cell.angle_beta   90.00
_cell.angle_gamma   90.00
#
_symmetry.space_group_name_H-M   'P 1'
#
loop_
_entity.id
_entity.type
_entity.pdbx_description
1 polymer ?
#
loop_
_entity_poly.entity_id
_entity_poly.type
_entity_poly.pdbx_seq_one_letter_code
_entity_poly.pdbx_strand_id
1 'polypeptide(L)' 'MTEKQIGTYYQNLNSGEKGRFTAYLSLNLGGSPHSWQQKMLLWAGDTPHRPVIRIILMEITQIITSSKWKD' A
#
# COMPACT_ATOMS: atom_id res chain seq x y z
N MET A 1 -10.86 -0.01 -3.06
CA MET A 1 -10.00 1.11 -3.49
C MET A 1 -9.25 0.74 -4.74
N THR A 2 -9.00 1.71 -5.59
CA THR A 2 -8.14 1.53 -6.76
C THR A 2 -6.67 1.64 -6.34
N GLU A 3 -5.76 1.24 -7.24
CA GLU A 3 -4.32 1.40 -6.99
C GLU A 3 -3.97 2.86 -6.72
N LYS A 4 -4.53 3.79 -7.49
CA LYS A 4 -4.27 5.22 -7.29
C LYS A 4 -4.75 5.73 -5.94
N GLN A 5 -5.91 5.28 -5.50
CA GLN A 5 -6.43 5.64 -4.18
C GLN A 5 -5.53 5.12 -3.07
N ILE A 6 -5.05 3.90 -3.20
CA ILE A 6 -4.15 3.30 -2.22
C ILE A 6 -2.82 4.05 -2.19
N GLY A 7 -2.24 4.34 -3.36
CA GLY A 7 -1.00 5.10 -3.44
C GLY A 7 -1.13 6.50 -2.86
N THR A 8 -2.25 7.18 -3.12
CA THR A 8 -2.53 8.51 -2.58
C THR A 8 -2.67 8.46 -1.06
N TYR A 9 -3.35 7.43 -0.55
CA TYR A 9 -3.45 7.21 0.90
C TYR A 9 -2.07 7.09 1.53
N TYR A 10 -1.18 6.31 0.92
CA TYR A 10 0.19 6.14 1.40
C TYR A 10 0.94 7.48 1.42
N GLN A 11 0.82 8.27 0.36
CA GLN A 11 1.52 9.55 0.27
C GLN A 11 1.10 10.55 1.34
N ASN A 12 -0.13 10.45 1.83
CA ASN A 12 -0.64 11.32 2.88
C ASN A 12 -0.22 10.90 4.30
N LEU A 13 0.45 9.76 4.43
CA LEU A 13 0.99 9.32 5.71
C LEU A 13 2.30 10.05 6.01
N ASN A 14 2.61 10.24 7.30
CA ASN A 14 3.93 10.76 7.66
C ASN A 14 4.99 9.67 7.49
N SER A 15 6.28 10.03 7.64
CA SER A 15 7.37 9.09 7.35
C SER A 15 7.36 7.86 8.27
N GLY A 16 7.03 8.03 9.53
CA GLY A 16 6.91 6.90 10.47
C GLY A 16 5.77 5.97 10.11
N GLU A 17 4.62 6.54 9.74
CA GLU A 17 3.46 5.77 9.30
C GLU A 17 3.73 5.03 8.00
N LYS A 18 4.43 5.66 7.05
CA LYS A 18 4.80 5.02 5.80
C LYS A 18 5.62 3.75 6.04
N GLY A 19 6.58 3.83 6.96
CA GLY A 19 7.39 2.68 7.32
C GLY A 19 6.57 1.55 7.94
N ARG A 20 5.67 1.89 8.87
CA ARG A 20 4.78 0.90 9.49
C ARG A 20 3.85 0.25 8.48
N PHE A 21 3.28 1.05 7.60
CA PHE A 21 2.33 0.54 6.62
C PHE A 21 2.98 -0.45 5.68
N THR A 22 4.14 -0.11 5.13
CA THR A 22 4.86 -1.01 4.23
C THR A 22 5.37 -2.26 4.95
N ALA A 23 5.80 -2.13 6.20
CA ALA A 23 6.19 -3.29 7.01
C ALA A 23 5.00 -4.23 7.24
N TYR A 24 3.84 -3.66 7.56
CA TYR A 24 2.63 -4.46 7.77
C TYR A 24 2.23 -5.20 6.49
N LEU A 25 2.28 -4.52 5.34
CA LEU A 25 1.96 -5.14 4.06
C LEU A 25 2.93 -6.29 3.74
N SER A 26 4.23 -6.10 4.00
CA SER A 26 5.21 -7.13 3.72
C SER A 26 5.02 -8.37 4.61
N LEU A 27 4.61 -8.17 5.87
CA LEU A 27 4.34 -9.29 6.78
C LEU A 27 3.09 -10.07 6.39
N ASN A 28 2.07 -9.40 5.90
CA ASN A 28 0.78 -10.04 5.63
C ASN A 28 0.63 -10.51 4.18
N LEU A 29 1.27 -9.84 3.24
CA LEU A 29 1.11 -10.12 1.81
C LEU A 29 2.39 -10.60 1.15
N GLY A 30 3.50 -10.62 1.88
CA GLY A 30 4.79 -11.01 1.33
C GLY A 30 5.55 -9.85 0.72
N GLY A 31 6.76 -10.10 0.26
CA GLY A 31 7.63 -9.08 -0.26
C GLY A 31 8.42 -8.36 0.83
N SER A 32 8.97 -7.21 0.51
CA SER A 32 9.74 -6.41 1.45
C SER A 32 9.12 -5.03 1.61
N PRO A 33 9.39 -4.33 2.73
CA PRO A 33 8.90 -2.95 2.89
C PRO A 33 9.34 -2.03 1.75
N HIS A 34 10.59 -2.18 1.29
CA HIS A 34 11.10 -1.38 0.17
C HIS A 34 10.31 -1.63 -1.12
N SER A 35 10.02 -2.88 -1.41
CA SER A 35 9.24 -3.26 -2.58
C SER A 35 7.84 -2.64 -2.53
N TRP A 36 7.18 -2.68 -1.37
CA TRP A 36 5.87 -2.06 -1.19
C TRP A 36 5.94 -0.54 -1.30
N GLN A 37 7.00 0.08 -0.79
CA GLN A 37 7.21 1.52 -0.95
C GLN A 37 7.26 1.90 -2.43
N GLN A 38 8.01 1.16 -3.23
CA GLN A 38 8.11 1.41 -4.67
C GLN A 38 6.76 1.25 -5.35
N LYS A 39 5.99 0.23 -5.00
CA LYS A 39 4.65 0.02 -5.55
C LYS A 39 3.71 1.17 -5.21
N MET A 40 3.74 1.64 -3.96
CA MET A 40 2.87 2.74 -3.53
C MET A 40 3.18 4.02 -4.31
N LEU A 41 4.46 4.33 -4.50
CA LEU A 41 4.87 5.50 -5.27
C LEU A 41 4.43 5.39 -6.74
N LEU A 42 4.57 4.21 -7.32
CA LEU A 42 4.15 3.95 -8.69
C LEU A 42 2.63 4.12 -8.86
N TRP A 43 1.86 3.57 -7.92
CA TRP A 43 0.40 3.63 -7.98
C TRP A 43 -0.15 5.04 -7.78
N ALA A 44 0.53 5.85 -6.96
CA ALA A 44 0.13 7.23 -6.71
C ALA A 44 0.34 8.13 -7.93
N GLY A 45 1.32 7.80 -8.77
CA GLY A 45 1.61 8.55 -9.98
C GLY A 45 0.72 8.14 -11.14
N ASP A 46 0.94 8.78 -12.29
CA ASP A 46 0.22 8.47 -13.51
C ASP A 46 1.03 7.56 -14.45
N THR A 47 2.11 6.96 -13.93
CA THR A 47 2.96 6.06 -14.69
C THR A 47 2.22 4.75 -14.96
N PRO A 48 2.19 4.28 -16.21
CA PRO A 48 1.57 2.99 -16.52
C PRO A 48 2.27 1.85 -15.76
N HIS A 49 1.49 0.93 -15.23
CA HIS A 49 2.00 -0.25 -14.54
C HIS A 49 1.06 -1.42 -14.80
N ARG A 50 1.53 -2.63 -14.47
CA ARG A 50 0.70 -3.82 -14.61
C ARG A 50 -0.46 -3.76 -13.61
N PRO A 51 -1.68 -4.12 -14.03
CA PRO A 51 -2.80 -4.20 -13.10
C PRO A 51 -2.49 -5.18 -11.97
N VAL A 52 -2.87 -4.78 -10.76
CA VAL A 52 -2.69 -5.62 -9.58
C VAL A 52 -3.84 -6.61 -9.49
N ILE A 53 -3.55 -7.81 -9.00
CA ILE A 53 -4.58 -8.83 -8.79
C ILE A 53 -5.63 -8.28 -7.83
N ARG A 54 -6.90 -8.43 -8.19
CA ARG A 54 -8.03 -7.87 -7.45
C ARG A 54 -8.04 -8.29 -5.97
N ILE A 55 -7.65 -9.53 -5.68
CA ILE A 55 -7.60 -10.04 -4.30
C ILE A 55 -6.64 -9.21 -3.46
N ILE A 56 -5.48 -8.83 -4.02
CA ILE A 56 -4.49 -8.02 -3.32
C ILE A 56 -5.05 -6.62 -3.04
N LEU A 57 -5.74 -6.01 -4.00
CA LEU A 57 -6.36 -4.71 -3.79
C LEU A 57 -7.41 -4.78 -2.67
N MET A 58 -8.19 -5.85 -2.62
CA MET A 58 -9.19 -6.05 -1.56
C MET A 58 -8.53 -6.21 -0.19
N GLU A 59 -7.45 -6.97 -0.11
CA GLU A 59 -6.69 -7.16 1.13
C GLU A 59 -6.14 -5.83 1.65
N ILE A 60 -5.52 -5.06 0.77
CA ILE A 60 -4.96 -3.75 1.15
C ILE A 60 -6.08 -2.80 1.56
N THR A 61 -7.21 -2.80 0.86
CA THR A 61 -8.36 -1.98 1.21
C THR A 61 -8.86 -2.32 2.62
N GLN A 62 -8.93 -3.59 2.98
CA GLN A 62 -9.33 -4.02 4.31
C GLN A 62 -8.33 -3.55 5.37
N ILE A 63 -7.05 -3.64 5.09
CA ILE A 63 -6.01 -3.17 6.00
C ILE A 63 -6.18 -1.68 6.26
N ILE A 64 -6.44 -0.89 5.22
CA ILE A 64 -6.61 0.56 5.33
C ILE A 64 -7.88 0.88 6.13
N THR A 65 -9.02 0.27 5.78
CA THR A 65 -10.30 0.60 6.41
C THR A 65 -10.37 0.15 7.86
N SER A 66 -9.71 -0.95 8.22
CA SER A 66 -9.68 -1.44 9.60
C SER A 66 -8.66 -0.72 10.46
N SER A 67 -7.69 -0.04 9.86
CA SER A 67 -6.60 0.66 10.54
C SER A 67 -5.76 -0.23 11.46
N LYS A 68 -5.79 -1.55 11.28
CA LYS A 68 -5.06 -2.49 12.13
C LYS A 68 -3.55 -2.29 12.06
N TRP A 69 -3.05 -1.81 10.94
CA TRP A 69 -1.62 -1.59 10.78
C TRP A 69 -1.07 -0.48 11.68
N LYS A 70 -1.96 0.35 12.23
CA LYS A 70 -1.58 1.45 13.16
C LYS A 70 -1.46 0.98 14.61
N ASP A 71 -1.97 -0.16 14.94
CA ASP A 71 -1.99 -0.68 16.33
C ASP A 71 -0.64 -1.20 16.80
#